data_6d149d55a04c13dc58f1734c9761da84
#
_entry.id   6d149d55a04c13dc58f1734c9761da84
#
_cell.length_a   1.000
_cell.length_b   1.000
_cell.length_c   1.000
_cell.angle_alpha   90.00
_cell.angle_beta   90.00
_cell.angle_gamma   90.00
#
_symmetry.space_group_name_H-M   'P 1'
#
loop_
_entity.id
_entity.type
_entity.pdbx_description
1 polymer ?
#
loop_
_entity_poly.entity_id
_entity_poly.type
_entity_poly.pdbx_seq_one_letter_code
_entity_poly.pdbx_strand_id
1 'polypeptide(L)'
;MKAILLNQIGGPESLVYEDAPKPVPKDDQVLVRVFAAAITPTEFAWYPTFHKPDGSARPFPVILGHEFSGVVAAIGPACTGVQVGDAVFGLNDWFIDGAQADYCLTVPANVAPKPASLEHAQAAVVPISALTAWQALVDRAHLSEGQRVLIHGAAGGVGSFAVQLAHHKKAHVIATASAANAEFVKGLGADQVIDYRTTPFEAVVRDVDVVLDTVGGDTRDRSWGVLRKGGQLVTIAADAERFSLPRVRDAFFIVEPNRAQLIEVSRLIDAGVMKPVVGAVFPMERFREAYEQKPARGKNVLQIGEV
;
A
#
# COMPACT_ATOMS: atom_id res chain seq x y z
N MET A 1 -4.70 -25.88 3.43
CA MET A 1 -4.42 -24.87 2.40
C MET A 1 -2.91 -24.64 2.31
N LYS A 2 -2.39 -24.23 1.17
CA LYS A 2 -1.00 -23.75 1.11
C LYS A 2 -0.89 -22.33 1.63
N ALA A 3 0.22 -22.03 2.32
CA ALA A 3 0.52 -20.70 2.87
C ALA A 3 2.03 -20.45 2.93
N ILE A 4 2.40 -19.18 2.90
CA ILE A 4 3.77 -18.73 3.20
C ILE A 4 3.77 -18.29 4.67
N LEU A 5 4.47 -19.06 5.50
CA LEU A 5 4.51 -18.88 6.94
C LEU A 5 5.83 -18.24 7.38
N LEU A 6 5.75 -17.23 8.21
CA LEU A 6 6.87 -16.70 8.97
C LEU A 6 6.89 -17.45 10.30
N ASN A 7 7.90 -18.33 10.49
CA ASN A 7 7.97 -19.21 11.64
C ASN A 7 8.76 -18.63 12.83
N GLN A 8 9.49 -17.54 12.60
CA GLN A 8 10.29 -16.84 13.62
C GLN A 8 10.58 -15.40 13.18
N ILE A 9 11.06 -14.59 14.08
CA ILE A 9 11.56 -13.24 13.75
C ILE A 9 12.72 -13.37 12.76
N GLY A 10 12.66 -12.65 11.64
CA GLY A 10 13.66 -12.65 10.58
C GLY A 10 13.14 -11.99 9.32
N GLY A 11 13.92 -12.08 8.25
CA GLY A 11 13.56 -11.61 6.91
C GLY A 11 12.98 -12.71 6.02
N PRO A 12 13.06 -12.54 4.69
CA PRO A 12 12.54 -13.50 3.71
C PRO A 12 13.11 -14.91 3.86
N GLU A 13 14.30 -15.06 4.42
CA GLU A 13 14.95 -16.35 4.73
C GLU A 13 14.18 -17.16 5.77
N SER A 14 13.40 -16.50 6.64
CA SER A 14 12.60 -17.15 7.68
C SER A 14 11.19 -17.57 7.20
N LEU A 15 10.85 -17.30 5.95
CA LEU A 15 9.61 -17.72 5.33
C LEU A 15 9.69 -19.17 4.85
N VAL A 16 8.60 -19.92 5.02
CA VAL A 16 8.44 -21.30 4.54
C VAL A 16 7.10 -21.44 3.83
N TYR A 17 7.10 -22.14 2.69
CA TYR A 17 5.88 -22.47 1.95
C TYR A 17 5.44 -23.89 2.32
N GLU A 18 4.34 -24.01 3.04
CA GLU A 18 3.87 -25.30 3.58
C GLU A 18 2.35 -25.36 3.77
N ASP A 19 1.87 -26.48 4.28
CA ASP A 19 0.45 -26.66 4.57
C ASP A 19 0.07 -25.99 5.89
N ALA A 20 -1.02 -25.22 5.87
CA ALA A 20 -1.62 -24.57 7.02
C ALA A 20 -3.13 -24.92 7.12
N PRO A 21 -3.72 -24.86 8.31
CA PRO A 21 -5.17 -25.03 8.47
C PRO A 21 -5.94 -23.99 7.65
N LYS A 22 -6.97 -24.44 6.91
CA LYS A 22 -7.88 -23.50 6.25
C LYS A 22 -8.78 -22.85 7.31
N PRO A 23 -8.84 -21.51 7.39
CA PRO A 23 -9.68 -20.85 8.38
C PRO A 23 -11.16 -20.97 8.05
N VAL A 24 -12.01 -20.89 9.08
CA VAL A 24 -13.46 -20.93 8.97
C VAL A 24 -14.02 -19.58 9.42
N PRO A 25 -14.81 -18.89 8.58
CA PRO A 25 -15.35 -17.57 8.92
C PRO A 25 -16.41 -17.69 10.03
N LYS A 26 -16.33 -16.79 11.01
CA LYS A 26 -17.26 -16.66 12.15
C LYS A 26 -17.88 -15.27 12.09
N ASP A 27 -18.97 -15.09 12.81
CA ASP A 27 -19.65 -13.82 12.98
C ASP A 27 -19.83 -13.07 11.62
N ASP A 28 -19.25 -11.90 11.46
CA ASP A 28 -19.28 -11.10 10.23
C ASP A 28 -18.08 -11.35 9.30
N GLN A 29 -17.25 -12.34 9.60
CA GLN A 29 -16.05 -12.61 8.81
C GLN A 29 -16.37 -13.12 7.41
N VAL A 30 -15.44 -12.83 6.50
CA VAL A 30 -15.45 -13.24 5.10
C VAL A 30 -14.23 -14.09 4.84
N LEU A 31 -14.41 -15.28 4.29
CA LEU A 31 -13.34 -16.12 3.78
C LEU A 31 -13.14 -15.81 2.30
N VAL A 32 -11.98 -15.32 1.93
CA VAL A 32 -11.62 -15.05 0.53
C VAL A 32 -10.68 -16.13 0.04
N ARG A 33 -10.99 -16.75 -1.11
CA ARG A 33 -10.02 -17.50 -1.91
C ARG A 33 -9.15 -16.47 -2.61
N VAL A 34 -7.87 -16.46 -2.26
CA VAL A 34 -6.91 -15.46 -2.76
C VAL A 34 -6.40 -15.87 -4.13
N PHE A 35 -6.41 -14.95 -5.07
CA PHE A 35 -5.81 -15.13 -6.40
C PHE A 35 -4.47 -14.41 -6.52
N ALA A 36 -4.32 -13.28 -5.82
CA ALA A 36 -3.07 -12.53 -5.79
C ALA A 36 -2.92 -11.75 -4.47
N ALA A 37 -1.70 -11.66 -3.97
CA ALA A 37 -1.30 -10.82 -2.83
C ALA A 37 -0.05 -10.02 -3.19
N ALA A 38 -0.03 -8.73 -2.85
CA ALA A 38 1.15 -7.92 -3.14
C ALA A 38 2.22 -8.06 -2.05
N ILE A 39 3.46 -7.78 -2.43
CA ILE A 39 4.62 -7.83 -1.55
C ILE A 39 4.86 -6.45 -0.94
N THR A 40 4.91 -6.40 0.38
CA THR A 40 5.32 -5.23 1.15
C THR A 40 6.51 -5.61 2.04
N PRO A 41 7.76 -5.43 1.58
CA PRO A 41 8.94 -5.93 2.30
C PRO A 41 9.11 -5.36 3.71
N THR A 42 8.51 -4.22 4.00
CA THR A 42 8.57 -3.60 5.33
C THR A 42 7.74 -4.32 6.40
N GLU A 43 6.86 -5.26 6.03
CA GLU A 43 6.06 -6.05 6.99
C GLU A 43 6.92 -6.81 8.00
N PHE A 44 8.14 -7.20 7.64
CA PHE A 44 9.10 -7.82 8.56
C PHE A 44 9.56 -6.90 9.71
N ALA A 45 9.31 -5.60 9.63
CA ALA A 45 9.69 -4.63 10.66
C ALA A 45 8.48 -4.00 11.37
N TRP A 46 7.27 -4.37 11.00
CA TRP A 46 6.07 -3.76 11.56
C TRP A 46 5.71 -4.34 12.93
N TYR A 47 5.28 -3.45 13.83
CA TYR A 47 4.86 -3.84 15.16
C TYR A 47 3.74 -4.93 15.17
N PRO A 48 2.66 -4.83 14.36
CA PRO A 48 1.60 -5.82 14.34
C PRO A 48 2.03 -7.22 13.85
N THR A 49 3.11 -7.33 13.11
CA THR A 49 3.66 -8.62 12.68
C THR A 49 4.09 -9.48 13.88
N PHE A 50 4.57 -8.84 14.95
CA PHE A 50 5.15 -9.51 16.10
C PHE A 50 4.38 -9.32 17.39
N HIS A 51 3.39 -8.42 17.43
CA HIS A 51 2.63 -8.09 18.62
C HIS A 51 1.13 -8.11 18.35
N LYS A 52 0.36 -8.41 19.38
CA LYS A 52 -1.10 -8.25 19.41
C LYS A 52 -1.47 -6.80 19.78
N PRO A 53 -2.75 -6.39 19.63
CA PRO A 53 -3.22 -5.06 20.04
C PRO A 53 -2.99 -4.74 21.51
N ASP A 54 -2.96 -5.76 22.38
CA ASP A 54 -2.69 -5.62 23.82
C ASP A 54 -1.20 -5.50 24.18
N GLY A 55 -0.31 -5.51 23.19
CA GLY A 55 1.13 -5.43 23.35
C GLY A 55 1.83 -6.75 23.64
N SER A 56 1.09 -7.85 23.83
CA SER A 56 1.68 -9.17 23.99
C SER A 56 2.27 -9.69 22.68
N ALA A 57 3.26 -10.61 22.78
CA ALA A 57 3.86 -11.22 21.59
C ALA A 57 2.81 -12.00 20.77
N ARG A 58 2.86 -11.87 19.47
CA ARG A 58 2.08 -12.69 18.55
C ARG A 58 2.75 -14.05 18.39
N PRO A 59 2.01 -15.16 18.59
CA PRO A 59 2.59 -16.50 18.40
C PRO A 59 2.89 -16.74 16.92
N PHE A 60 4.00 -17.41 16.64
CA PHE A 60 4.31 -17.95 15.33
C PHE A 60 3.63 -19.31 15.10
N PRO A 61 3.39 -19.72 13.85
CA PRO A 61 3.66 -18.97 12.63
C PRO A 61 2.63 -17.87 12.38
N VAL A 62 3.02 -16.86 11.55
CA VAL A 62 2.12 -15.82 11.04
C VAL A 62 2.18 -15.78 9.51
N ILE A 63 1.10 -15.37 8.86
CA ILE A 63 1.01 -15.17 7.41
C ILE A 63 1.09 -13.67 7.14
N LEU A 64 1.97 -13.28 6.20
CA LEU A 64 2.15 -11.90 5.77
C LEU A 64 1.25 -11.55 4.56
N GLY A 65 1.38 -10.33 4.03
CA GLY A 65 0.65 -9.87 2.85
C GLY A 65 -0.75 -9.38 3.17
N HIS A 66 -0.88 -8.17 3.68
CA HIS A 66 -2.17 -7.63 4.12
C HIS A 66 -3.03 -7.05 2.99
N GLU A 67 -2.50 -6.91 1.77
CA GLU A 67 -3.29 -6.48 0.61
C GLU A 67 -3.41 -7.61 -0.42
N PHE A 68 -4.62 -7.76 -0.96
CA PHE A 68 -4.94 -8.90 -1.81
C PHE A 68 -6.08 -8.63 -2.78
N SER A 69 -6.26 -9.56 -3.73
CA SER A 69 -7.47 -9.70 -4.53
C SER A 69 -7.83 -11.18 -4.68
N GLY A 70 -9.12 -11.47 -4.65
CA GLY A 70 -9.65 -12.83 -4.71
C GLY A 70 -11.16 -12.88 -4.84
N VAL A 71 -11.73 -14.04 -4.57
CA VAL A 71 -13.18 -14.29 -4.64
C VAL A 71 -13.68 -14.76 -3.28
N VAL A 72 -14.80 -14.24 -2.83
CA VAL A 72 -15.47 -14.67 -1.58
C VAL A 72 -15.86 -16.13 -1.68
N ALA A 73 -15.27 -16.97 -0.83
CA ALA A 73 -15.49 -18.42 -0.81
C ALA A 73 -16.52 -18.86 0.24
N ALA A 74 -16.62 -18.12 1.36
CA ALA A 74 -17.61 -18.34 2.40
C ALA A 74 -17.78 -17.07 3.24
N ILE A 75 -18.89 -16.97 3.94
CA ILE A 75 -19.18 -15.86 4.86
C ILE A 75 -19.67 -16.40 6.20
N GLY A 76 -19.40 -15.69 7.27
CA GLY A 76 -19.95 -15.97 8.59
C GLY A 76 -21.44 -15.63 8.68
N PRO A 77 -22.14 -16.16 9.70
CA PRO A 77 -23.61 -16.08 9.79
C PRO A 77 -24.14 -14.65 10.00
N ALA A 78 -23.34 -13.71 10.49
CA ALA A 78 -23.73 -12.31 10.68
C ALA A 78 -23.19 -11.39 9.57
N CYS A 79 -22.50 -11.92 8.56
CA CYS A 79 -21.91 -11.13 7.49
C CYS A 79 -22.97 -10.52 6.59
N THR A 80 -22.83 -9.24 6.25
CA THR A 80 -23.68 -8.50 5.32
C THR A 80 -22.85 -7.66 4.37
N GLY A 81 -23.39 -7.30 3.20
CA GLY A 81 -22.77 -6.38 2.26
C GLY A 81 -21.72 -7.02 1.34
N VAL A 82 -21.51 -8.34 1.41
CA VAL A 82 -20.75 -9.17 0.47
C VAL A 82 -21.43 -10.53 0.33
N GLN A 83 -21.21 -11.21 -0.80
CA GLN A 83 -21.80 -12.50 -1.11
C GLN A 83 -20.74 -13.48 -1.60
N VAL A 84 -20.99 -14.79 -1.41
CA VAL A 84 -20.15 -15.84 -2.00
C VAL A 84 -20.15 -15.70 -3.52
N GLY A 85 -18.96 -15.73 -4.10
CA GLY A 85 -18.73 -15.51 -5.53
C GLY A 85 -18.34 -14.06 -5.90
N ASP A 86 -18.46 -13.10 -5.00
CA ASP A 86 -18.01 -11.73 -5.26
C ASP A 86 -16.50 -11.69 -5.48
N ALA A 87 -16.08 -11.07 -6.59
CA ALA A 87 -14.68 -10.70 -6.81
C ALA A 87 -14.35 -9.44 -6.00
N VAL A 88 -13.39 -9.55 -5.08
CA VAL A 88 -13.04 -8.49 -4.14
C VAL A 88 -11.54 -8.20 -4.15
N PHE A 89 -11.20 -7.00 -3.68
CA PHE A 89 -9.84 -6.61 -3.30
C PHE A 89 -9.91 -5.86 -1.97
N GLY A 90 -8.82 -5.89 -1.21
CA GLY A 90 -8.88 -5.31 0.13
C GLY A 90 -7.54 -5.21 0.84
N LEU A 91 -7.61 -4.54 1.99
CA LEU A 91 -6.55 -4.40 2.96
C LEU A 91 -7.01 -5.01 4.28
N ASN A 92 -6.34 -6.07 4.74
CA ASN A 92 -6.64 -6.68 6.03
C ASN A 92 -6.19 -5.81 7.20
N ASP A 93 -6.83 -6.05 8.35
CA ASP A 93 -6.34 -5.55 9.63
C ASP A 93 -4.91 -6.05 9.89
N TRP A 94 -4.07 -5.16 10.40
CA TRP A 94 -2.64 -5.42 10.60
C TRP A 94 -2.34 -6.50 11.66
N PHE A 95 -3.28 -6.76 12.58
CA PHE A 95 -3.12 -7.68 13.69
C PHE A 95 -3.64 -9.10 13.43
N ILE A 96 -4.16 -9.37 12.24
CA ILE A 96 -4.59 -10.73 11.83
C ILE A 96 -3.59 -11.31 10.81
N ASP A 97 -3.81 -12.57 10.42
CA ASP A 97 -3.05 -13.19 9.33
C ASP A 97 -3.36 -12.54 8.00
N GLY A 98 -2.34 -12.39 7.18
CA GLY A 98 -2.41 -11.82 5.84
C GLY A 98 -2.94 -12.81 4.79
N ALA A 99 -2.68 -12.49 3.53
CA ALA A 99 -3.24 -13.15 2.37
C ALA A 99 -2.21 -13.90 1.51
N GLN A 100 -0.99 -14.13 2.00
CA GLN A 100 -0.01 -14.98 1.29
C GLN A 100 -0.30 -16.47 1.53
N ALA A 101 -1.54 -16.88 1.20
CA ALA A 101 -2.10 -18.21 1.35
C ALA A 101 -3.25 -18.42 0.36
N ASP A 102 -3.68 -19.68 0.13
CA ASP A 102 -4.85 -19.99 -0.70
C ASP A 102 -6.13 -19.26 -0.22
N TYR A 103 -6.23 -19.00 1.07
CA TYR A 103 -7.37 -18.33 1.69
C TYR A 103 -6.93 -17.39 2.80
N CYS A 104 -7.63 -16.26 2.93
CA CYS A 104 -7.50 -15.36 4.07
C CYS A 104 -8.87 -15.02 4.67
N LEU A 105 -8.90 -14.69 5.96
CA LEU A 105 -10.04 -14.06 6.60
C LEU A 105 -9.98 -12.56 6.49
N THR A 106 -11.13 -11.94 6.35
CA THR A 106 -11.31 -10.49 6.38
C THR A 106 -12.69 -10.14 6.92
N VAL A 107 -13.08 -8.87 6.87
CA VAL A 107 -14.43 -8.40 7.18
C VAL A 107 -14.96 -7.50 6.05
N PRO A 108 -16.28 -7.32 5.91
CA PRO A 108 -16.85 -6.49 4.84
C PRO A 108 -16.31 -5.06 4.79
N ALA A 109 -15.96 -4.48 5.94
CA ALA A 109 -15.41 -3.13 6.03
C ALA A 109 -14.02 -2.97 5.38
N ASN A 110 -13.28 -4.05 5.20
CA ASN A 110 -11.91 -4.08 4.71
C ASN A 110 -11.79 -4.41 3.21
N VAL A 111 -12.90 -4.76 2.57
CA VAL A 111 -12.91 -5.15 1.15
C VAL A 111 -13.95 -4.37 0.34
N ALA A 112 -13.68 -4.23 -0.95
CA ALA A 112 -14.60 -3.65 -1.92
C ALA A 112 -14.68 -4.55 -3.17
N PRO A 113 -15.70 -4.37 -4.04
CA PRO A 113 -15.73 -5.01 -5.35
C PRO A 113 -14.46 -4.69 -6.13
N LYS A 114 -13.81 -5.72 -6.66
CA LYS A 114 -12.63 -5.57 -7.51
C LYS A 114 -12.99 -4.70 -8.73
N PRO A 115 -12.13 -3.72 -9.12
CA PRO A 115 -12.33 -2.98 -10.36
C PRO A 115 -12.57 -3.94 -11.53
N ALA A 116 -13.62 -3.70 -12.32
CA ALA A 116 -13.98 -4.57 -13.42
C ALA A 116 -12.91 -4.62 -14.53
N SER A 117 -12.17 -3.52 -14.69
CA SER A 117 -11.10 -3.36 -15.66
C SER A 117 -9.78 -4.04 -15.28
N LEU A 118 -9.64 -4.57 -14.07
CA LEU A 118 -8.39 -5.14 -13.59
C LEU A 118 -8.43 -6.67 -13.44
N GLU A 119 -7.31 -7.31 -13.75
CA GLU A 119 -7.03 -8.67 -13.32
C GLU A 119 -6.66 -8.69 -11.82
N HIS A 120 -6.72 -9.87 -11.18
CA HIS A 120 -6.45 -9.99 -9.74
C HIS A 120 -5.03 -9.54 -9.35
N ALA A 121 -4.02 -9.84 -10.17
CA ALA A 121 -2.65 -9.38 -9.92
C ALA A 121 -2.52 -7.85 -9.92
N GLN A 122 -3.26 -7.18 -10.79
CA GLN A 122 -3.30 -5.71 -10.83
C GLN A 122 -4.11 -5.15 -9.65
N ALA A 123 -5.21 -5.79 -9.28
CA ALA A 123 -6.04 -5.35 -8.17
C ALA A 123 -5.34 -5.51 -6.82
N ALA A 124 -4.49 -6.54 -6.66
CA ALA A 124 -3.79 -6.82 -5.42
C ALA A 124 -2.77 -5.73 -5.00
N VAL A 125 -2.21 -4.94 -5.92
CA VAL A 125 -1.26 -3.86 -5.58
C VAL A 125 -1.94 -2.54 -5.24
N VAL A 126 -3.27 -2.49 -5.29
CA VAL A 126 -4.04 -1.26 -5.12
C VAL A 126 -4.27 -0.90 -3.65
N PRO A 127 -4.73 -1.80 -2.76
CA PRO A 127 -5.31 -1.42 -1.47
C PRO A 127 -4.39 -0.58 -0.60
N ILE A 128 -3.22 -1.08 -0.21
CA ILE A 128 -2.27 -0.32 0.61
C ILE A 128 -1.86 0.96 -0.11
N SER A 129 -1.47 0.84 -1.39
CA SER A 129 -0.86 1.95 -2.12
C SER A 129 -1.84 3.10 -2.36
N ALA A 130 -3.05 2.78 -2.83
CA ALA A 130 -4.05 3.79 -3.15
C ALA A 130 -4.72 4.38 -1.89
N LEU A 131 -5.02 3.54 -0.87
CA LEU A 131 -5.53 4.04 0.41
C LEU A 131 -4.52 4.95 1.10
N THR A 132 -3.23 4.59 1.10
CA THR A 132 -2.18 5.45 1.66
C THR A 132 -2.11 6.79 0.95
N ALA A 133 -2.12 6.80 -0.39
CA ALA A 133 -2.12 8.03 -1.17
C ALA A 133 -3.39 8.88 -0.88
N TRP A 134 -4.55 8.22 -0.79
CA TRP A 134 -5.81 8.88 -0.47
C TRP A 134 -5.80 9.50 0.92
N GLN A 135 -5.52 8.70 1.94
CA GLN A 135 -5.52 9.16 3.33
C GLN A 135 -4.47 10.22 3.57
N ALA A 136 -3.30 10.14 2.92
CA ALA A 136 -2.27 11.17 2.99
C ALA A 136 -2.72 12.50 2.38
N LEU A 137 -3.20 12.47 1.14
CA LEU A 137 -3.44 13.70 0.37
C LEU A 137 -4.83 14.28 0.61
N VAL A 138 -5.86 13.42 0.82
CA VAL A 138 -7.24 13.88 0.98
C VAL A 138 -7.59 14.07 2.44
N ASP A 139 -7.40 13.03 3.26
CA ASP A 139 -7.93 13.07 4.63
C ASP A 139 -7.03 13.89 5.56
N ARG A 140 -5.70 13.85 5.37
CA ARG A 140 -4.74 14.54 6.23
C ARG A 140 -4.30 15.89 5.67
N ALA A 141 -3.79 15.91 4.45
CA ALA A 141 -3.28 17.13 3.86
C ALA A 141 -4.38 18.03 3.27
N HIS A 142 -5.61 17.53 3.10
CA HIS A 142 -6.74 18.25 2.50
C HIS A 142 -6.38 18.91 1.16
N LEU A 143 -5.58 18.19 0.33
CA LEU A 143 -5.06 18.70 -0.93
C LEU A 143 -6.19 19.19 -1.83
N SER A 144 -6.07 20.42 -2.28
CA SER A 144 -7.10 21.14 -3.06
C SER A 144 -6.53 21.59 -4.41
N GLU A 145 -7.45 21.91 -5.36
CA GLU A 145 -7.11 22.43 -6.68
C GLU A 145 -6.19 23.66 -6.59
N GLY A 146 -5.18 23.70 -7.45
CA GLY A 146 -4.21 24.81 -7.53
C GLY A 146 -3.09 24.78 -6.49
N GLN A 147 -3.18 23.94 -5.48
CA GLN A 147 -2.08 23.77 -4.52
C GLN A 147 -0.87 23.06 -5.14
N ARG A 148 0.30 23.31 -4.59
CA ARG A 148 1.56 22.69 -4.99
C ARG A 148 1.89 21.54 -4.04
N VAL A 149 2.11 20.36 -4.59
CA VAL A 149 2.48 19.17 -3.81
C VAL A 149 3.81 18.61 -4.28
N LEU A 150 4.71 18.32 -3.32
CA LEU A 150 5.95 17.58 -3.56
C LEU A 150 5.75 16.13 -3.10
N ILE A 151 5.97 15.18 -4.03
CA ILE A 151 5.83 13.74 -3.77
C ILE A 151 7.19 13.08 -3.92
N HIS A 152 7.74 12.55 -2.82
CA HIS A 152 8.95 11.76 -2.82
C HIS A 152 8.68 10.29 -3.12
N GLY A 153 9.60 9.62 -3.84
CA GLY A 153 9.44 8.21 -4.20
C GLY A 153 8.34 7.95 -5.21
N ALA A 154 8.12 8.87 -6.15
CA ALA A 154 6.98 8.91 -7.07
C ALA A 154 6.80 7.69 -7.99
N ALA A 155 7.86 6.91 -8.26
CA ALA A 155 7.78 5.69 -9.07
C ALA A 155 7.41 4.42 -8.25
N GLY A 156 7.37 4.51 -6.92
CA GLY A 156 7.00 3.41 -6.04
C GLY A 156 5.50 3.12 -5.98
N GLY A 157 5.10 2.15 -5.19
CA GLY A 157 3.70 1.76 -5.02
C GLY A 157 2.81 2.95 -4.65
N VAL A 158 3.03 3.56 -3.48
CA VAL A 158 2.24 4.70 -3.00
C VAL A 158 2.44 5.94 -3.88
N GLY A 159 3.71 6.26 -4.23
CA GLY A 159 4.03 7.48 -4.97
C GLY A 159 3.34 7.53 -6.33
N SER A 160 3.23 6.40 -7.04
CA SER A 160 2.56 6.34 -8.35
C SER A 160 1.06 6.63 -8.27
N PHE A 161 0.38 6.17 -7.23
CA PHE A 161 -1.02 6.53 -6.97
C PHE A 161 -1.16 7.98 -6.50
N ALA A 162 -0.25 8.46 -5.66
CA ALA A 162 -0.27 9.82 -5.15
C ALA A 162 -0.12 10.86 -6.27
N VAL A 163 0.77 10.63 -7.25
CA VAL A 163 0.92 11.50 -8.42
C VAL A 163 -0.39 11.56 -9.21
N GLN A 164 -0.99 10.42 -9.54
CA GLN A 164 -2.24 10.35 -10.30
C GLN A 164 -3.40 11.01 -9.56
N LEU A 165 -3.54 10.76 -8.25
CA LEU A 165 -4.58 11.36 -7.42
C LEU A 165 -4.41 12.89 -7.32
N ALA A 166 -3.19 13.38 -7.08
CA ALA A 166 -2.92 14.81 -7.01
C ALA A 166 -3.18 15.51 -8.34
N HIS A 167 -2.79 14.91 -9.46
CA HIS A 167 -3.09 15.39 -10.80
C HIS A 167 -4.60 15.43 -11.05
N HIS A 168 -5.34 14.38 -10.70
CA HIS A 168 -6.80 14.34 -10.80
C HIS A 168 -7.46 15.46 -9.98
N LYS A 169 -6.91 15.79 -8.81
CA LYS A 169 -7.36 16.91 -7.97
C LYS A 169 -6.92 18.29 -8.50
N LYS A 170 -6.26 18.34 -9.67
CA LYS A 170 -5.73 19.55 -10.31
C LYS A 170 -4.73 20.32 -9.45
N ALA A 171 -3.96 19.63 -8.61
CA ALA A 171 -2.82 20.20 -7.93
C ALA A 171 -1.63 20.31 -8.90
N HIS A 172 -0.70 21.22 -8.61
CA HIS A 172 0.59 21.27 -9.31
C HIS A 172 1.54 20.26 -8.67
N VAL A 173 1.85 19.19 -9.42
CA VAL A 173 2.55 18.01 -8.91
C VAL A 173 4.06 18.09 -9.22
N ILE A 174 4.87 18.20 -8.17
CA ILE A 174 6.33 18.09 -8.21
C ILE A 174 6.70 16.72 -7.65
N ALA A 175 7.51 15.96 -8.35
CA ALA A 175 7.83 14.58 -7.98
C ALA A 175 9.34 14.35 -7.95
N THR A 176 9.83 13.53 -7.03
CA THR A 176 11.21 13.03 -7.07
C THR A 176 11.25 11.59 -7.54
N ALA A 177 12.08 11.29 -8.51
CA ALA A 177 12.32 9.96 -9.06
C ALA A 177 13.77 9.88 -9.59
N SER A 178 14.22 8.69 -9.99
CA SER A 178 15.47 8.57 -10.76
C SER A 178 15.24 9.01 -12.21
N ALA A 179 16.31 9.42 -12.92
CA ALA A 179 16.25 9.76 -14.34
C ALA A 179 15.56 8.67 -15.19
N ALA A 180 15.82 7.40 -14.92
CA ALA A 180 15.19 6.26 -15.61
C ALA A 180 13.67 6.19 -15.44
N ASN A 181 13.12 6.83 -14.42
CA ASN A 181 11.68 6.87 -14.13
C ASN A 181 11.03 8.24 -14.45
N ALA A 182 11.80 9.21 -14.93
CA ALA A 182 11.29 10.58 -15.13
C ALA A 182 10.09 10.62 -16.11
N GLU A 183 10.22 10.02 -17.28
CA GLU A 183 9.14 10.00 -18.28
C GLU A 183 7.93 9.19 -17.81
N PHE A 184 8.16 8.10 -17.07
CA PHE A 184 7.09 7.34 -16.47
C PHE A 184 6.28 8.19 -15.47
N VAL A 185 6.96 8.89 -14.56
CA VAL A 185 6.32 9.72 -13.53
C VAL A 185 5.61 10.93 -14.15
N LYS A 186 6.16 11.54 -15.21
CA LYS A 186 5.47 12.56 -16.01
C LYS A 186 4.20 12.01 -16.65
N GLY A 187 4.26 10.80 -17.21
CA GLY A 187 3.10 10.11 -17.78
C GLY A 187 1.99 9.80 -16.78
N LEU A 188 2.29 9.78 -15.47
CA LEU A 188 1.31 9.68 -14.40
C LEU A 188 0.63 11.02 -14.06
N GLY A 189 1.12 12.14 -14.60
CA GLY A 189 0.57 13.47 -14.37
C GLY A 189 1.42 14.39 -13.50
N ALA A 190 2.73 14.11 -13.31
CA ALA A 190 3.63 15.04 -12.65
C ALA A 190 4.00 16.21 -13.60
N ASP A 191 3.83 17.45 -13.13
CA ASP A 191 4.20 18.67 -13.87
C ASP A 191 5.72 18.86 -13.90
N GLN A 192 6.40 18.48 -12.81
CA GLN A 192 7.84 18.53 -12.68
C GLN A 192 8.38 17.26 -12.07
N VAL A 193 9.46 16.71 -12.66
CA VAL A 193 10.18 15.56 -12.08
C VAL A 193 11.63 15.95 -11.82
N ILE A 194 12.10 15.69 -10.60
CA ILE A 194 13.45 16.00 -10.13
C ILE A 194 14.18 14.66 -9.95
N ASP A 195 15.33 14.53 -10.63
CA ASP A 195 16.22 13.39 -10.37
C ASP A 195 16.96 13.60 -9.04
N TYR A 196 16.55 12.87 -8.02
CA TYR A 196 17.09 12.96 -6.66
C TYR A 196 18.56 12.56 -6.54
N ARG A 197 19.13 11.92 -7.59
CA ARG A 197 20.53 11.49 -7.62
C ARG A 197 21.48 12.63 -8.03
N THR A 198 20.97 13.57 -8.81
CA THR A 198 21.79 14.66 -9.39
C THR A 198 21.40 16.03 -8.87
N THR A 199 20.15 16.18 -8.39
CA THR A 199 19.62 17.49 -8.00
C THR A 199 19.01 17.42 -6.61
N PRO A 200 19.60 18.12 -5.63
CA PRO A 200 18.93 18.33 -4.34
C PRO A 200 17.61 19.06 -4.57
N PHE A 201 16.50 18.44 -4.20
CA PHE A 201 15.17 19.02 -4.48
C PHE A 201 14.98 20.38 -3.81
N GLU A 202 15.57 20.59 -2.64
CA GLU A 202 15.55 21.85 -1.91
C GLU A 202 16.33 22.99 -2.59
N ALA A 203 17.11 22.71 -3.65
CA ALA A 203 17.73 23.75 -4.47
C ALA A 203 16.75 24.34 -5.50
N VAL A 204 15.73 23.60 -5.89
CA VAL A 204 14.83 23.94 -7.01
C VAL A 204 13.34 23.99 -6.62
N VAL A 205 12.98 23.57 -5.38
CA VAL A 205 11.61 23.61 -4.86
C VAL A 205 11.52 24.55 -3.68
N ARG A 206 10.47 25.39 -3.67
CA ARG A 206 10.12 26.29 -2.57
C ARG A 206 8.61 26.46 -2.48
N ASP A 207 8.13 26.82 -1.31
CA ASP A 207 6.77 27.24 -1.06
C ASP A 207 5.71 26.25 -1.52
N VAL A 208 5.91 24.95 -1.22
CA VAL A 208 4.90 23.94 -1.49
C VAL A 208 3.86 23.88 -0.36
N ASP A 209 2.62 23.58 -0.72
CA ASP A 209 1.52 23.44 0.24
C ASP A 209 1.61 22.13 1.00
N VAL A 210 1.97 21.08 0.29
CA VAL A 210 1.99 19.70 0.81
C VAL A 210 3.28 19.00 0.40
N VAL A 211 3.87 18.25 1.32
CA VAL A 211 4.88 17.23 1.02
C VAL A 211 4.31 15.88 1.40
N LEU A 212 4.31 14.93 0.46
CA LEU A 212 4.12 13.52 0.75
C LEU A 212 5.49 12.82 0.69
N ASP A 213 5.93 12.36 1.85
CA ASP A 213 7.20 11.64 1.98
C ASP A 213 6.96 10.13 2.11
N THR A 214 7.46 9.36 1.14
CA THR A 214 7.44 7.90 1.14
C THR A 214 8.84 7.29 1.31
N VAL A 215 9.84 8.12 1.65
CA VAL A 215 11.25 7.75 1.70
C VAL A 215 11.81 7.77 3.12
N GLY A 216 11.49 8.82 3.89
CA GLY A 216 11.97 8.99 5.25
C GLY A 216 13.38 9.56 5.38
N GLY A 217 13.91 9.49 6.59
CA GLY A 217 15.27 9.90 6.93
C GLY A 217 15.58 11.35 6.53
N ASP A 218 16.77 11.55 5.98
CA ASP A 218 17.27 12.84 5.52
C ASP A 218 16.37 13.53 4.48
N THR A 219 15.70 12.75 3.60
CA THR A 219 14.76 13.31 2.62
C THR A 219 13.59 14.00 3.33
N ARG A 220 12.98 13.35 4.30
CA ARG A 220 11.92 13.93 5.13
C ARG A 220 12.41 15.17 5.87
N ASP A 221 13.58 15.07 6.50
CA ASP A 221 14.09 16.13 7.37
C ASP A 221 14.40 17.42 6.58
N ARG A 222 14.90 17.31 5.36
CA ARG A 222 15.12 18.45 4.45
C ARG A 222 13.80 19.00 3.87
N SER A 223 12.77 18.19 3.79
CA SER A 223 11.48 18.57 3.22
C SER A 223 10.75 19.65 4.01
N TRP A 224 11.01 19.76 5.31
CA TRP A 224 10.45 20.85 6.12
C TRP A 224 10.86 22.24 5.59
N GLY A 225 12.05 22.36 4.98
CA GLY A 225 12.59 23.61 4.47
C GLY A 225 11.96 24.10 3.17
N VAL A 226 11.18 23.28 2.47
CA VAL A 226 10.54 23.66 1.20
C VAL A 226 9.03 23.95 1.35
N LEU A 227 8.46 23.72 2.53
CA LEU A 227 7.07 24.05 2.83
C LEU A 227 6.87 25.58 2.92
N ARG A 228 5.75 26.05 2.39
CA ARG A 228 5.29 27.41 2.71
C ARG A 228 4.86 27.52 4.17
N LYS A 229 4.68 28.74 4.67
CA LYS A 229 4.09 28.95 6.00
C LYS A 229 2.69 28.31 6.05
N GLY A 230 2.48 27.43 7.03
CA GLY A 230 1.23 26.67 7.17
C GLY A 230 1.07 25.50 6.21
N GLY A 231 2.10 25.16 5.43
CA GLY A 231 2.14 23.93 4.62
C GLY A 231 2.26 22.69 5.50
N GLN A 232 1.91 21.53 4.95
CA GLN A 232 1.84 20.26 5.67
C GLN A 232 2.81 19.24 5.09
N LEU A 233 3.48 18.48 5.97
CA LEU A 233 4.22 17.29 5.61
C LEU A 233 3.46 16.06 6.14
N VAL A 234 3.27 15.09 5.27
CA VAL A 234 2.74 13.77 5.62
C VAL A 234 3.81 12.74 5.26
N THR A 235 4.17 11.87 6.19
CA THR A 235 5.13 10.79 5.97
C THR A 235 4.53 9.43 6.33
N ILE A 236 4.93 8.42 5.56
CA ILE A 236 4.59 7.02 5.77
C ILE A 236 5.84 6.17 6.04
N ALA A 237 6.98 6.82 6.17
CA ALA A 237 8.23 6.12 6.41
C ALA A 237 8.27 5.61 7.86
N ALA A 238 8.47 4.30 8.03
CA ALA A 238 8.39 3.62 9.33
C ALA A 238 9.43 4.11 10.35
N ASP A 239 10.52 4.74 9.90
CA ASP A 239 11.48 5.37 10.80
C ASP A 239 10.87 6.53 11.60
N ALA A 240 9.81 7.17 11.07
CA ALA A 240 9.11 8.26 11.72
C ALA A 240 8.35 7.84 13.00
N GLU A 241 7.90 6.59 13.09
CA GLU A 241 7.19 6.05 14.25
C GLU A 241 8.04 6.13 15.55
N ARG A 242 9.34 5.99 15.41
CA ARG A 242 10.29 5.96 16.55
C ARG A 242 10.89 7.32 16.88
N PHE A 243 10.52 8.38 16.17
CA PHE A 243 11.09 9.71 16.41
C PHE A 243 10.49 10.38 17.64
N SER A 244 11.39 10.94 18.46
CA SER A 244 11.02 11.73 19.64
C SER A 244 10.53 13.15 19.30
N LEU A 245 10.82 13.65 18.07
CA LEU A 245 10.40 14.99 17.64
C LEU A 245 8.90 15.01 17.34
N PRO A 246 8.10 15.82 18.09
CA PRO A 246 6.64 15.85 17.94
C PRO A 246 6.20 16.07 16.48
N ARG A 247 6.80 17.04 15.77
CA ARG A 247 6.44 17.36 14.38
C ARG A 247 6.56 16.16 13.41
N VAL A 248 7.54 15.26 13.64
CA VAL A 248 7.74 14.06 12.79
C VAL A 248 6.68 13.02 13.13
N ARG A 249 6.43 12.80 14.41
CA ARG A 249 5.39 11.89 14.88
C ARG A 249 3.99 12.33 14.42
N ASP A 250 3.69 13.62 14.47
CA ASP A 250 2.39 14.16 14.06
C ASP A 250 2.19 14.08 12.52
N ALA A 251 3.28 14.10 11.75
CA ALA A 251 3.27 13.94 10.30
C ALA A 251 3.13 12.47 9.87
N PHE A 252 3.45 11.51 10.74
CA PHE A 252 3.41 10.07 10.45
C PHE A 252 2.00 9.51 10.59
N PHE A 253 1.67 8.53 9.74
CA PHE A 253 0.47 7.72 9.91
C PHE A 253 0.67 6.32 9.31
N ILE A 254 -0.14 5.40 9.80
CA ILE A 254 -0.31 4.07 9.23
C ILE A 254 -1.66 4.07 8.50
N VAL A 255 -1.68 3.53 7.28
CA VAL A 255 -2.91 3.41 6.49
C VAL A 255 -3.89 2.45 7.16
N GLU A 256 -5.16 2.79 7.13
CA GLU A 256 -6.24 1.97 7.66
C GLU A 256 -7.12 1.41 6.54
N PRO A 257 -7.63 0.17 6.69
CA PRO A 257 -8.64 -0.36 5.79
C PRO A 257 -9.87 0.55 5.73
N ASN A 258 -10.38 0.79 4.53
CA ASN A 258 -11.57 1.62 4.35
C ASN A 258 -12.33 1.24 3.07
N ARG A 259 -13.45 0.53 3.24
CA ARG A 259 -14.30 0.08 2.12
C ARG A 259 -14.79 1.23 1.24
N ALA A 260 -15.23 2.34 1.83
CA ALA A 260 -15.78 3.46 1.05
C ALA A 260 -14.70 4.09 0.15
N GLN A 261 -13.49 4.26 0.67
CA GLN A 261 -12.35 4.75 -0.11
C GLN A 261 -11.94 3.75 -1.19
N LEU A 262 -11.94 2.44 -0.89
CA LEU A 262 -11.67 1.41 -1.91
C LEU A 262 -12.70 1.42 -3.04
N ILE A 263 -13.98 1.63 -2.75
CA ILE A 263 -15.04 1.77 -3.77
C ILE A 263 -14.76 2.99 -4.66
N GLU A 264 -14.39 4.12 -4.09
CA GLU A 264 -14.06 5.32 -4.87
C GLU A 264 -12.78 5.13 -5.70
N VAL A 265 -11.76 4.51 -5.14
CA VAL A 265 -10.55 4.11 -5.87
C VAL A 265 -10.89 3.18 -7.03
N SER A 266 -11.75 2.17 -6.80
CA SER A 266 -12.22 1.25 -7.86
C SER A 266 -12.90 2.03 -8.99
N ARG A 267 -13.79 2.98 -8.66
CA ARG A 267 -14.44 3.85 -9.64
C ARG A 267 -13.45 4.68 -10.46
N LEU A 268 -12.44 5.26 -9.82
CA LEU A 268 -11.40 6.04 -10.51
C LEU A 268 -10.54 5.16 -11.42
N ILE A 269 -10.28 3.93 -11.03
CA ILE A 269 -9.56 2.96 -11.87
C ILE A 269 -10.39 2.57 -13.09
N ASP A 270 -11.65 2.19 -12.91
CA ASP A 270 -12.53 1.80 -14.01
C ASP A 270 -12.81 2.97 -14.98
N ALA A 271 -12.77 4.21 -14.49
CA ALA A 271 -12.81 5.42 -15.30
C ALA A 271 -11.48 5.75 -16.02
N GLY A 272 -10.41 4.98 -15.80
CA GLY A 272 -9.09 5.21 -16.40
C GLY A 272 -8.29 6.37 -15.80
N VAL A 273 -8.78 6.96 -14.70
CA VAL A 273 -8.12 8.08 -13.99
C VAL A 273 -6.89 7.61 -13.23
N MET A 274 -6.97 6.44 -12.60
CA MET A 274 -5.87 5.83 -11.87
C MET A 274 -5.53 4.46 -12.46
N LYS A 275 -4.24 4.15 -12.52
CA LYS A 275 -3.74 2.87 -13.04
C LYS A 275 -2.75 2.26 -12.05
N PRO A 276 -2.96 1.00 -11.63
CA PRO A 276 -1.99 0.30 -10.79
C PRO A 276 -0.70 0.01 -11.55
N VAL A 277 0.40 -0.02 -10.82
CA VAL A 277 1.73 -0.33 -11.37
C VAL A 277 2.22 -1.62 -10.74
N VAL A 278 2.17 -2.71 -11.51
CA VAL A 278 2.71 -4.01 -11.13
C VAL A 278 4.19 -4.04 -11.51
N GLY A 279 5.07 -4.37 -10.57
CA GLY A 279 6.50 -4.53 -10.80
C GLY A 279 6.78 -5.84 -11.56
N ALA A 280 6.59 -6.94 -10.87
CA ALA A 280 6.66 -8.28 -11.43
C ALA A 280 5.66 -9.20 -10.73
N VAL A 281 5.24 -10.27 -11.43
CA VAL A 281 4.36 -11.32 -10.90
C VAL A 281 5.17 -12.58 -10.71
N PHE A 282 5.09 -13.17 -9.53
CA PHE A 282 5.79 -14.39 -9.17
C PHE A 282 4.77 -15.47 -8.76
N PRO A 283 4.95 -16.72 -9.15
CA PRO A 283 4.18 -17.81 -8.57
C PRO A 283 4.51 -17.93 -7.07
N MET A 284 3.57 -18.45 -6.29
CA MET A 284 3.68 -18.53 -4.82
C MET A 284 4.94 -19.28 -4.35
N GLU A 285 5.39 -20.30 -5.10
CA GLU A 285 6.59 -21.07 -4.82
C GLU A 285 7.89 -20.25 -4.94
N ARG A 286 7.85 -19.14 -5.69
CA ARG A 286 8.99 -18.23 -5.87
C ARG A 286 8.90 -16.99 -4.98
N PHE A 287 8.24 -17.10 -3.83
CA PHE A 287 8.01 -15.99 -2.90
C PHE A 287 9.29 -15.29 -2.45
N ARG A 288 10.39 -16.04 -2.21
CA ARG A 288 11.67 -15.43 -1.80
C ARG A 288 12.19 -14.45 -2.84
N GLU A 289 12.16 -14.83 -4.11
CA GLU A 289 12.57 -13.96 -5.21
C GLU A 289 11.67 -12.70 -5.28
N ALA A 290 10.36 -12.84 -5.00
CA ALA A 290 9.43 -11.72 -4.99
C ALA A 290 9.77 -10.69 -3.91
N TYR A 291 10.31 -11.12 -2.76
CA TYR A 291 10.79 -10.23 -1.70
C TYR A 291 12.18 -9.65 -1.98
N GLU A 292 13.09 -10.43 -2.57
CA GLU A 292 14.48 -10.03 -2.82
C GLU A 292 14.60 -9.09 -4.03
N GLN A 293 13.77 -9.31 -5.06
CA GLN A 293 13.80 -8.49 -6.26
C GLN A 293 13.09 -7.15 -6.02
N LYS A 294 13.88 -6.08 -5.88
CA LYS A 294 13.32 -4.73 -5.78
C LYS A 294 12.73 -4.30 -7.13
N PRO A 295 11.42 -4.01 -7.22
CA PRO A 295 10.84 -3.55 -8.47
C PRO A 295 11.38 -2.17 -8.85
N ALA A 296 11.57 -1.94 -10.15
CA ALA A 296 11.96 -0.62 -10.67
C ALA A 296 10.81 0.40 -10.52
N ARG A 297 9.57 -0.08 -10.50
CA ARG A 297 8.32 0.69 -10.38
C ARG A 297 7.26 -0.14 -9.66
N GLY A 298 6.35 0.52 -8.97
CA GLY A 298 5.20 -0.14 -8.35
C GLY A 298 5.57 -1.17 -7.28
N LYS A 299 4.88 -2.33 -7.30
CA LYS A 299 5.03 -3.43 -6.33
C LYS A 299 5.07 -4.79 -7.02
N ASN A 300 5.79 -5.73 -6.42
CA ASN A 300 5.74 -7.14 -6.80
C ASN A 300 4.48 -7.81 -6.26
N VAL A 301 4.05 -8.87 -6.94
CA VAL A 301 2.83 -9.63 -6.64
C VAL A 301 3.13 -11.12 -6.62
N LEU A 302 2.53 -11.82 -5.68
CA LEU A 302 2.42 -13.27 -5.69
C LEU A 302 1.11 -13.67 -6.37
N GLN A 303 1.20 -14.48 -7.42
CA GLN A 303 0.08 -15.20 -8.01
C GLN A 303 -0.15 -16.46 -7.17
N ILE A 304 -1.35 -16.59 -6.58
CA ILE A 304 -1.67 -17.65 -5.62
C ILE A 304 -2.64 -18.66 -6.26
N GLY A 305 -3.71 -18.19 -6.84
CA GLY A 305 -4.69 -19.03 -7.54
C GLY A 305 -4.73 -18.76 -9.03
N GLU A 306 -5.28 -19.71 -9.79
CA GLU A 306 -5.70 -19.50 -11.17
C GLU A 306 -7.18 -19.12 -11.22
N VAL A 307 -7.55 -18.24 -12.14
CA VAL A 307 -8.93 -17.76 -12.35
C VAL A 307 -9.77 -18.84 -13.01
#